data_474ed7b92bd7607e24b794d64714eec1
#
_entry.id   474ed7b92bd7607e24b794d64714eec1
#
_cell.length_a   1.000
_cell.length_b   1.000
_cell.length_c   1.000
_cell.angle_alpha   90.00
_cell.angle_beta   90.00
_cell.angle_gamma   90.00
#
_symmetry.space_group_name_H-M   'P 1'
#
loop_
_entity.id
_entity.type
_entity.pdbx_description
1 polymer ?
#
loop_
_entity_poly.entity_id
_entity_poly.type
_entity_poly.pdbx_seq_one_letter_code
_entity_poly.pdbx_strand_id
1 'polypeptide(L)'
;MKKIHDDFLKPPQQQLNNLIKYYQAGRYVDAEKLSLSITQEFPKHQFAWKVLAVLLKRNGRINESLIVSKKSVQLDPQDAEAHNNLGVLLQEQGKLYEAEKSHRKAIELKPDYAEAHNNLGNTLKQQDKLDGAEKCYKKVITLKPEYAKAHNNLGILLKEQGRIKEAEASYAQAIELKPDYAEAHYNLGVLLQEEERLDEAETSYNHALALKPDFTDALQNRWMILFSQKRYEIALKDADLITSKGNRAFDLITLYALGRTDEIYKRIETQSNIDSENLDIAAFAAFVAESEKKPTAYNFCPNPMDFIHISNISSHIENSSEFITEVIGELNNIKTIWEPHGRTTRKGFVTDKKFNLFENCSVKLAKLKGIICDEINAYYLKFQKETCSFIKKWPSEIFLNGWHVVLKKQGYNTAHIHPTGWLSGVIYLKVVPALEKNEGAIEFSLNGQYYQHKKSPYFIFQPEVGDIVFFPSSLFHRTIPFTTDTDRIIVSFDLIPDTAKH
;
A
#
# COMPACT_ATOMS: atom_id res chain seq x y z
N MET A 1 6.70 54.68 28.25
CA MET A 1 7.20 54.93 26.89
C MET A 1 8.24 53.91 26.50
N LYS A 2 7.90 52.59 26.44
CA LYS A 2 8.84 51.53 25.99
C LYS A 2 8.16 50.41 25.17
N LYS A 3 6.97 50.67 24.59
CA LYS A 3 6.19 49.63 23.86
C LYS A 3 5.94 49.92 22.37
N ILE A 4 6.56 50.97 21.78
CA ILE A 4 6.28 51.37 20.39
C ILE A 4 7.45 51.12 19.42
N HIS A 5 8.60 50.59 19.89
CA HIS A 5 9.80 50.46 19.06
C HIS A 5 10.10 49.04 18.56
N ASP A 6 9.36 48.01 18.98
CA ASP A 6 9.66 46.61 18.61
C ASP A 6 8.99 46.09 17.33
N ASP A 7 8.15 46.93 16.68
CA ASP A 7 7.32 46.46 15.56
C ASP A 7 8.00 46.48 14.18
N PHE A 8 9.23 46.98 14.04
CA PHE A 8 9.89 47.15 12.74
C PHE A 8 11.36 46.69 12.65
N LEU A 9 11.84 45.88 13.57
CA LEU A 9 13.18 45.31 13.44
C LEU A 9 13.16 44.24 12.32
N LYS A 10 13.87 44.53 11.23
CA LYS A 10 14.13 43.57 10.14
C LYS A 10 15.46 42.87 10.39
N PRO A 11 15.58 41.57 10.04
CA PRO A 11 16.87 40.89 10.08
C PRO A 11 17.91 41.66 9.25
N PRO A 12 19.18 41.69 9.68
CA PRO A 12 20.25 42.24 8.87
C PRO A 12 20.28 41.56 7.50
N GLN A 13 20.41 42.32 6.42
CA GLN A 13 20.45 41.78 5.04
C GLN A 13 21.51 40.70 4.89
N GLN A 14 22.61 40.81 5.61
CA GLN A 14 23.68 39.80 5.63
C GLN A 14 23.19 38.43 6.15
N GLN A 15 22.34 38.40 7.19
CA GLN A 15 21.77 37.14 7.71
C GLN A 15 20.86 36.50 6.68
N LEU A 16 20.01 37.27 5.99
CA LEU A 16 19.14 36.79 4.94
C LEU A 16 19.93 36.23 3.73
N ASN A 17 20.99 36.97 3.33
CA ASN A 17 21.87 36.49 2.25
C ASN A 17 22.62 35.23 2.65
N ASN A 18 23.06 35.09 3.90
CA ASN A 18 23.68 33.87 4.40
C ASN A 18 22.68 32.70 4.44
N LEU A 19 21.43 32.94 4.85
CA LEU A 19 20.39 31.91 4.85
C LEU A 19 20.15 31.37 3.44
N ILE A 20 20.00 32.25 2.44
CA ILE A 20 19.86 31.88 1.04
C ILE A 20 21.09 31.09 0.56
N LYS A 21 22.28 31.58 0.85
CA LYS A 21 23.56 30.96 0.49
C LYS A 21 23.68 29.53 1.07
N TYR A 22 23.37 29.37 2.36
CA TYR A 22 23.39 28.03 2.98
C TYR A 22 22.39 27.09 2.35
N TYR A 23 21.17 27.57 2.10
CA TYR A 23 20.15 26.76 1.42
C TYR A 23 20.58 26.32 0.01
N GLN A 24 21.07 27.26 -0.81
CA GLN A 24 21.54 27.00 -2.17
C GLN A 24 22.78 26.09 -2.23
N ALA A 25 23.69 26.22 -1.25
CA ALA A 25 24.87 25.36 -1.11
C ALA A 25 24.58 23.98 -0.52
N GLY A 26 23.32 23.62 -0.24
CA GLY A 26 22.96 22.35 0.37
C GLY A 26 23.34 22.21 1.87
N ARG A 27 23.77 23.29 2.50
CA ARG A 27 24.13 23.35 3.93
C ARG A 27 22.87 23.48 4.78
N TYR A 28 22.01 22.48 4.72
CA TYR A 28 20.65 22.55 5.29
C TYR A 28 20.62 22.64 6.81
N VAL A 29 21.60 22.04 7.51
CA VAL A 29 21.73 22.15 8.98
C VAL A 29 22.05 23.59 9.38
N ASP A 30 22.95 24.26 8.67
CA ASP A 30 23.31 25.65 8.96
C ASP A 30 22.15 26.59 8.59
N ALA A 31 21.46 26.31 7.48
CA ALA A 31 20.27 27.06 7.08
C ALA A 31 19.14 26.92 8.12
N GLU A 32 18.90 25.73 8.67
CA GLU A 32 17.89 25.51 9.71
C GLU A 32 18.23 26.27 10.99
N LYS A 33 19.47 26.17 11.48
CA LYS A 33 19.92 26.89 12.66
C LYS A 33 19.78 28.42 12.49
N LEU A 34 20.16 28.93 11.32
CA LEU A 34 20.07 30.37 11.05
C LEU A 34 18.60 30.82 10.92
N SER A 35 17.75 30.04 10.24
CA SER A 35 16.32 30.38 10.13
C SER A 35 15.61 30.33 11.49
N LEU A 36 15.95 29.37 12.36
CA LEU A 36 15.47 29.34 13.75
C LEU A 36 15.89 30.60 14.53
N SER A 37 17.16 30.97 14.47
CA SER A 37 17.67 32.19 15.12
C SER A 37 16.92 33.43 14.63
N ILE A 38 16.76 33.58 13.31
CA ILE A 38 16.03 34.70 12.72
C ILE A 38 14.56 34.70 13.15
N THR A 39 13.88 33.53 13.20
CA THR A 39 12.46 33.47 13.64
C THR A 39 12.28 33.81 15.12
N GLN A 40 13.28 33.56 15.96
CA GLN A 40 13.26 33.92 17.38
C GLN A 40 13.53 35.43 17.59
N GLU A 41 14.52 35.98 16.90
CA GLU A 41 14.91 37.36 17.02
C GLU A 41 13.96 38.32 16.27
N PHE A 42 13.44 37.87 15.10
CA PHE A 42 12.54 38.63 14.22
C PHE A 42 11.26 37.83 13.92
N PRO A 43 10.38 37.57 14.90
CA PRO A 43 9.24 36.67 14.78
C PRO A 43 8.18 37.09 13.75
N LYS A 44 8.20 38.35 13.30
CA LYS A 44 7.31 38.88 12.26
C LYS A 44 7.92 38.80 10.85
N HIS A 45 9.15 38.29 10.69
CA HIS A 45 9.83 38.21 9.40
C HIS A 45 9.45 36.93 8.65
N GLN A 46 8.47 37.01 7.76
CA GLN A 46 7.83 35.89 7.07
C GLN A 46 8.81 34.96 6.32
N PHE A 47 9.79 35.50 5.59
CA PHE A 47 10.72 34.73 4.77
C PHE A 47 11.49 33.66 5.56
N ALA A 48 11.92 33.97 6.78
CA ALA A 48 12.63 33.01 7.63
C ALA A 48 11.72 31.81 8.02
N TRP A 49 10.45 32.09 8.33
CA TRP A 49 9.46 31.05 8.60
C TRP A 49 9.22 30.18 7.36
N LYS A 50 9.14 30.77 6.15
CA LYS A 50 8.96 30.02 4.89
C LYS A 50 10.13 29.07 4.63
N VAL A 51 11.38 29.56 4.78
CA VAL A 51 12.57 28.71 4.60
C VAL A 51 12.65 27.61 5.67
N LEU A 52 12.36 27.94 6.93
CA LEU A 52 12.35 26.98 8.02
C LEU A 52 11.34 25.83 7.74
N ALA A 53 10.15 26.16 7.24
CA ALA A 53 9.14 25.16 6.88
C ALA A 53 9.66 24.14 5.84
N VAL A 54 10.33 24.64 4.79
CA VAL A 54 10.92 23.79 3.75
C VAL A 54 12.02 22.88 4.31
N LEU A 55 12.86 23.41 5.19
CA LEU A 55 13.95 22.64 5.82
C LEU A 55 13.41 21.55 6.76
N LEU A 56 12.42 21.88 7.59
CA LEU A 56 11.76 20.91 8.49
C LEU A 56 11.09 19.79 7.70
N LYS A 57 10.40 20.12 6.60
CA LYS A 57 9.83 19.12 5.68
C LYS A 57 10.90 18.19 5.13
N ARG A 58 12.02 18.75 4.64
CA ARG A 58 13.14 17.96 4.11
C ARG A 58 13.70 16.97 5.14
N ASN A 59 13.72 17.34 6.41
CA ASN A 59 14.19 16.52 7.52
C ASN A 59 13.12 15.55 8.06
N GLY A 60 11.97 15.40 7.39
CA GLY A 60 10.87 14.51 7.79
C GLY A 60 10.03 15.01 8.96
N ARG A 61 10.31 16.22 9.49
CA ARG A 61 9.59 16.83 10.62
C ARG A 61 8.30 17.51 10.15
N ILE A 62 7.39 16.71 9.58
CA ILE A 62 6.20 17.20 8.85
C ILE A 62 5.25 17.99 9.75
N ASN A 63 5.02 17.54 10.99
CA ASN A 63 4.13 18.24 11.93
C ASN A 63 4.64 19.62 12.29
N GLU A 64 5.94 19.73 12.56
CA GLU A 64 6.58 21.03 12.87
C GLU A 64 6.58 21.94 11.63
N SER A 65 6.91 21.40 10.47
CA SER A 65 6.84 22.10 9.20
C SER A 65 5.45 22.70 8.95
N LEU A 66 4.37 21.96 9.26
CA LEU A 66 3.01 22.45 9.10
C LEU A 66 2.70 23.65 10.00
N ILE A 67 3.13 23.59 11.28
CA ILE A 67 2.94 24.72 12.23
C ILE A 67 3.64 25.97 11.71
N VAL A 68 4.89 25.80 11.27
CA VAL A 68 5.75 26.87 10.75
C VAL A 68 5.21 27.45 9.44
N SER A 69 4.71 26.59 8.53
CA SER A 69 4.07 27.03 7.28
C SER A 69 2.80 27.83 7.52
N LYS A 70 1.95 27.43 8.46
CA LYS A 70 0.76 28.20 8.86
C LYS A 70 1.16 29.58 9.38
N LYS A 71 2.25 29.67 10.17
CA LYS A 71 2.79 30.95 10.65
C LYS A 71 3.29 31.82 9.51
N SER A 72 4.00 31.24 8.53
CA SER A 72 4.47 31.97 7.34
C SER A 72 3.30 32.60 6.56
N VAL A 73 2.22 31.80 6.27
CA VAL A 73 1.02 32.30 5.58
C VAL A 73 0.29 33.38 6.41
N GLN A 74 0.24 33.22 7.73
CA GLN A 74 -0.35 34.25 8.63
C GLN A 74 0.38 35.59 8.57
N LEU A 75 1.70 35.55 8.46
CA LEU A 75 2.53 36.73 8.40
C LEU A 75 2.49 37.46 7.05
N ASP A 76 2.37 36.70 5.96
CA ASP A 76 2.15 37.24 4.62
C ASP A 76 1.09 36.43 3.88
N PRO A 77 -0.19 36.81 3.99
CA PRO A 77 -1.29 36.14 3.30
C PRO A 77 -1.31 36.33 1.78
N GLN A 78 -0.43 37.21 1.23
CA GLN A 78 -0.31 37.46 -0.21
C GLN A 78 0.85 36.71 -0.85
N ASP A 79 1.59 35.88 -0.10
CA ASP A 79 2.66 35.04 -0.63
C ASP A 79 2.09 33.75 -1.23
N ALA A 80 1.98 33.69 -2.58
CA ALA A 80 1.49 32.54 -3.31
C ALA A 80 2.35 31.27 -3.06
N GLU A 81 3.66 31.41 -2.90
CA GLU A 81 4.57 30.30 -2.63
C GLU A 81 4.33 29.71 -1.25
N ALA A 82 4.11 30.56 -0.22
CA ALA A 82 3.80 30.09 1.11
C ALA A 82 2.50 29.30 1.17
N HIS A 83 1.46 29.75 0.44
CA HIS A 83 0.20 28.98 0.29
C HIS A 83 0.41 27.66 -0.44
N ASN A 84 1.17 27.63 -1.53
CA ASN A 84 1.47 26.38 -2.24
C ASN A 84 2.23 25.39 -1.33
N ASN A 85 3.25 25.85 -0.61
CA ASN A 85 4.02 25.03 0.32
C ASN A 85 3.15 24.45 1.45
N LEU A 86 2.26 25.27 2.00
CA LEU A 86 1.26 24.81 2.99
C LEU A 86 0.34 23.74 2.40
N GLY A 87 -0.14 23.94 1.17
CA GLY A 87 -0.97 22.98 0.47
C GLY A 87 -0.29 21.61 0.30
N VAL A 88 0.98 21.59 -0.07
CA VAL A 88 1.77 20.36 -0.19
C VAL A 88 1.86 19.61 1.14
N LEU A 89 2.14 20.31 2.26
CA LEU A 89 2.21 19.69 3.59
C LEU A 89 0.86 19.12 4.05
N LEU A 90 -0.23 19.84 3.78
CA LEU A 90 -1.58 19.38 4.09
C LEU A 90 -1.96 18.15 3.28
N GLN A 91 -1.56 18.10 2.00
CA GLN A 91 -1.77 16.94 1.12
C GLN A 91 -1.02 15.70 1.65
N GLU A 92 0.24 15.84 2.08
CA GLU A 92 1.03 14.77 2.68
C GLU A 92 0.41 14.22 3.99
N GLN A 93 -0.31 15.06 4.73
CA GLN A 93 -1.08 14.64 5.91
C GLN A 93 -2.48 14.10 5.60
N GLY A 94 -2.85 13.95 4.34
CA GLY A 94 -4.18 13.51 3.93
C GLY A 94 -5.29 14.56 4.14
N LYS A 95 -4.98 15.79 4.53
CA LYS A 95 -5.93 16.90 4.71
C LYS A 95 -6.27 17.55 3.37
N LEU A 96 -6.86 16.75 2.48
CA LEU A 96 -7.02 17.08 1.06
C LEU A 96 -7.88 18.32 0.81
N TYR A 97 -8.92 18.55 1.62
CA TYR A 97 -9.79 19.74 1.47
C TYR A 97 -9.03 21.05 1.80
N GLU A 98 -8.25 21.03 2.89
CA GLU A 98 -7.44 22.18 3.28
C GLU A 98 -6.29 22.42 2.27
N ALA A 99 -5.71 21.35 1.73
CA ALA A 99 -4.70 21.41 0.68
C ALA A 99 -5.25 22.07 -0.59
N GLU A 100 -6.43 21.62 -1.06
CA GLU A 100 -7.13 22.22 -2.20
C GLU A 100 -7.33 23.72 -2.00
N LYS A 101 -7.83 24.14 -0.81
CA LYS A 101 -8.04 25.55 -0.49
C LYS A 101 -6.74 26.35 -0.57
N SER A 102 -5.64 25.80 -0.05
CA SER A 102 -4.33 26.46 -0.05
C SER A 102 -3.75 26.58 -1.47
N HIS A 103 -3.84 25.54 -2.30
CA HIS A 103 -3.40 25.60 -3.69
C HIS A 103 -4.24 26.56 -4.53
N ARG A 104 -5.57 26.60 -4.34
CA ARG A 104 -6.45 27.56 -5.01
C ARG A 104 -6.11 29.00 -4.63
N LYS A 105 -5.76 29.25 -3.35
CA LYS A 105 -5.32 30.59 -2.92
C LYS A 105 -3.98 30.96 -3.56
N ALA A 106 -3.03 30.03 -3.68
CA ALA A 106 -1.78 30.28 -4.41
C ALA A 106 -2.02 30.66 -5.87
N ILE A 107 -2.97 29.98 -6.55
CA ILE A 107 -3.35 30.26 -7.95
C ILE A 107 -4.12 31.58 -8.07
N GLU A 108 -4.98 31.91 -7.12
CA GLU A 108 -5.67 33.23 -7.08
C GLU A 108 -4.65 34.39 -7.01
N LEU A 109 -3.62 34.23 -6.16
CA LEU A 109 -2.56 35.22 -6.00
C LEU A 109 -1.61 35.27 -7.20
N LYS A 110 -1.37 34.13 -7.83
CA LYS A 110 -0.47 33.99 -9.00
C LYS A 110 -1.09 33.03 -10.02
N PRO A 111 -1.92 33.51 -10.98
CA PRO A 111 -2.67 32.66 -11.92
C PRO A 111 -1.82 31.84 -12.89
N ASP A 112 -0.56 32.23 -13.12
CA ASP A 112 0.42 31.55 -13.95
C ASP A 112 1.37 30.62 -13.14
N TYR A 113 1.04 30.33 -11.88
CA TYR A 113 1.86 29.48 -11.03
C TYR A 113 1.68 28.00 -11.39
N ALA A 114 2.44 27.54 -12.39
CA ALA A 114 2.35 26.19 -12.94
C ALA A 114 2.50 25.10 -11.87
N GLU A 115 3.40 25.26 -10.89
CA GLU A 115 3.60 24.30 -9.81
C GLU A 115 2.36 24.18 -8.91
N ALA A 116 1.70 25.30 -8.58
CA ALA A 116 0.47 25.27 -7.79
C ALA A 116 -0.69 24.61 -8.54
N HIS A 117 -0.80 24.82 -9.87
CA HIS A 117 -1.75 24.09 -10.70
C HIS A 117 -1.46 22.58 -10.72
N ASN A 118 -0.18 22.17 -10.85
CA ASN A 118 0.19 20.76 -10.78
C ASN A 118 -0.17 20.11 -9.43
N ASN A 119 0.12 20.81 -8.33
CA ASN A 119 -0.16 20.32 -6.99
C ASN A 119 -1.67 20.28 -6.69
N LEU A 120 -2.44 21.26 -7.19
CA LEU A 120 -3.89 21.21 -7.16
C LEU A 120 -4.42 20.01 -7.94
N GLY A 121 -3.87 19.72 -9.12
CA GLY A 121 -4.22 18.54 -9.91
C GLY A 121 -4.00 17.24 -9.13
N ASN A 122 -2.84 17.10 -8.48
CA ASN A 122 -2.55 15.94 -7.62
C ASN A 122 -3.53 15.81 -6.45
N THR A 123 -3.86 16.94 -5.80
CA THR A 123 -4.82 16.98 -4.68
C THR A 123 -6.22 16.58 -5.14
N LEU A 124 -6.69 17.11 -6.28
CA LEU A 124 -7.98 16.79 -6.86
C LEU A 124 -8.08 15.31 -7.29
N LYS A 125 -7.00 14.77 -7.87
CA LYS A 125 -6.91 13.34 -8.20
C LYS A 125 -7.07 12.47 -6.96
N GLN A 126 -6.39 12.79 -5.86
CA GLN A 126 -6.54 12.07 -4.59
C GLN A 126 -7.94 12.19 -3.97
N GLN A 127 -8.70 13.22 -4.32
CA GLN A 127 -10.12 13.39 -3.95
C GLN A 127 -11.08 12.72 -4.92
N ASP A 128 -10.60 11.98 -5.93
CA ASP A 128 -11.40 11.40 -7.01
C ASP A 128 -12.13 12.43 -7.89
N LYS A 129 -11.66 13.69 -7.90
CA LYS A 129 -12.16 14.79 -8.75
C LYS A 129 -11.39 14.84 -10.07
N LEU A 130 -11.51 13.77 -10.88
CA LEU A 130 -10.65 13.52 -12.04
C LEU A 130 -10.72 14.61 -13.10
N ASP A 131 -11.92 15.13 -13.43
CA ASP A 131 -12.08 16.22 -14.41
C ASP A 131 -11.38 17.51 -13.98
N GLY A 132 -11.41 17.81 -12.70
CA GLY A 132 -10.70 18.96 -12.13
C GLY A 132 -9.20 18.81 -12.21
N ALA A 133 -8.68 17.60 -11.93
CA ALA A 133 -7.27 17.27 -12.04
C ALA A 133 -6.77 17.39 -13.49
N GLU A 134 -7.54 16.87 -14.46
CA GLU A 134 -7.20 16.97 -15.89
C GLU A 134 -7.08 18.44 -16.34
N LYS A 135 -8.06 19.28 -15.96
CA LYS A 135 -8.00 20.72 -16.25
C LYS A 135 -6.75 21.38 -15.69
N CYS A 136 -6.36 21.01 -14.47
CA CYS A 136 -5.16 21.54 -13.84
C CYS A 136 -3.88 21.14 -14.60
N TYR A 137 -3.71 19.84 -14.94
CA TYR A 137 -2.54 19.39 -15.67
C TYR A 137 -2.46 20.00 -17.08
N LYS A 138 -3.58 20.09 -17.81
CA LYS A 138 -3.65 20.78 -19.11
C LYS A 138 -3.30 22.26 -18.98
N LYS A 139 -3.71 22.93 -17.89
CA LYS A 139 -3.32 24.33 -17.64
C LYS A 139 -1.81 24.45 -17.41
N VAL A 140 -1.20 23.51 -16.67
CA VAL A 140 0.28 23.47 -16.53
C VAL A 140 0.97 23.35 -17.87
N ILE A 141 0.52 22.41 -18.72
CA ILE A 141 1.07 22.18 -20.07
C ILE A 141 0.92 23.43 -20.95
N THR A 142 -0.20 24.16 -20.82
CA THR A 142 -0.38 25.43 -21.54
C THR A 142 0.57 26.52 -21.03
N LEU A 143 0.82 26.58 -19.71
CA LEU A 143 1.71 27.60 -19.12
C LEU A 143 3.20 27.28 -19.32
N LYS A 144 3.53 25.98 -19.28
CA LYS A 144 4.90 25.46 -19.41
C LYS A 144 4.87 24.15 -20.20
N PRO A 145 4.89 24.20 -21.55
CA PRO A 145 4.84 23.00 -22.38
C PRO A 145 5.96 21.99 -22.09
N GLU A 146 7.11 22.47 -21.64
CA GLU A 146 8.28 21.67 -21.28
C GLU A 146 8.22 21.02 -19.89
N TYR A 147 7.09 21.14 -19.17
CA TYR A 147 6.99 20.60 -17.82
C TYR A 147 6.68 19.10 -17.84
N ALA A 148 7.71 18.27 -18.03
CA ALA A 148 7.61 16.81 -18.15
C ALA A 148 6.75 16.13 -17.05
N LYS A 149 6.80 16.65 -15.81
CA LYS A 149 6.02 16.12 -14.69
C LYS A 149 4.51 16.26 -14.90
N ALA A 150 4.04 17.33 -15.56
CA ALA A 150 2.62 17.51 -15.85
C ALA A 150 2.13 16.51 -16.92
N HIS A 151 2.94 16.25 -17.92
CA HIS A 151 2.65 15.21 -18.93
C HIS A 151 2.59 13.82 -18.29
N ASN A 152 3.55 13.47 -17.43
CA ASN A 152 3.50 12.21 -16.69
C ASN A 152 2.25 12.09 -15.79
N ASN A 153 1.91 13.14 -15.05
CA ASN A 153 0.74 13.15 -14.16
C ASN A 153 -0.57 13.06 -14.96
N LEU A 154 -0.64 13.72 -16.13
CA LEU A 154 -1.76 13.59 -17.04
C LEU A 154 -1.87 12.16 -17.59
N GLY A 155 -0.75 11.52 -17.95
CA GLY A 155 -0.71 10.13 -18.36
C GLY A 155 -1.26 9.17 -17.30
N ILE A 156 -0.87 9.34 -16.04
CA ILE A 156 -1.40 8.55 -14.91
C ILE A 156 -2.92 8.72 -14.81
N LEU A 157 -3.41 9.95 -14.87
CA LEU A 157 -4.84 10.25 -14.79
C LEU A 157 -5.63 9.63 -15.94
N LEU A 158 -5.13 9.77 -17.17
CA LEU A 158 -5.77 9.24 -18.38
C LEU A 158 -5.82 7.71 -18.37
N LYS A 159 -4.77 7.05 -17.88
CA LYS A 159 -4.74 5.61 -17.64
C LYS A 159 -5.84 5.17 -16.66
N GLU A 160 -5.97 5.86 -15.52
CA GLU A 160 -7.04 5.60 -14.53
C GLU A 160 -8.45 5.77 -15.12
N GLN A 161 -8.61 6.64 -16.13
CA GLN A 161 -9.86 6.84 -16.88
C GLN A 161 -10.05 5.85 -18.05
N GLY A 162 -9.11 4.91 -18.29
CA GLY A 162 -9.15 3.97 -19.40
C GLY A 162 -8.82 4.59 -20.78
N ARG A 163 -8.32 5.83 -20.80
CA ARG A 163 -7.93 6.55 -22.05
C ARG A 163 -6.49 6.19 -22.43
N ILE A 164 -6.29 4.91 -22.76
CA ILE A 164 -4.96 4.28 -22.90
C ILE A 164 -4.05 4.97 -23.92
N LYS A 165 -4.56 5.26 -25.14
CA LYS A 165 -3.76 5.90 -26.19
C LYS A 165 -3.30 7.32 -25.81
N GLU A 166 -4.14 8.07 -25.12
CA GLU A 166 -3.78 9.41 -24.68
C GLU A 166 -2.80 9.37 -23.50
N ALA A 167 -2.92 8.35 -22.63
CA ALA A 167 -1.97 8.12 -21.56
C ALA A 167 -0.58 7.78 -22.11
N GLU A 168 -0.50 6.87 -23.09
CA GLU A 168 0.74 6.50 -23.77
C GLU A 168 1.42 7.72 -24.40
N ALA A 169 0.66 8.52 -25.15
CA ALA A 169 1.17 9.76 -25.76
C ALA A 169 1.68 10.76 -24.69
N SER A 170 0.99 10.86 -23.55
CA SER A 170 1.40 11.75 -22.47
C SER A 170 2.70 11.28 -21.79
N TYR A 171 2.88 9.97 -21.58
CA TYR A 171 4.14 9.43 -21.07
C TYR A 171 5.28 9.59 -22.06
N ALA A 172 5.03 9.33 -23.36
CA ALA A 172 6.02 9.54 -24.41
C ALA A 172 6.51 11.01 -24.46
N GLN A 173 5.58 11.97 -24.36
CA GLN A 173 5.92 13.39 -24.29
C GLN A 173 6.72 13.74 -23.02
N ALA A 174 6.39 13.15 -21.88
CA ALA A 174 7.17 13.35 -20.66
C ALA A 174 8.61 12.85 -20.80
N ILE A 175 8.80 11.71 -21.47
CA ILE A 175 10.12 11.12 -21.76
C ILE A 175 10.89 11.95 -22.80
N GLU A 176 10.23 12.42 -23.84
CA GLU A 176 10.86 13.30 -24.85
C GLU A 176 11.41 14.59 -24.21
N LEU A 177 10.60 15.22 -23.34
CA LEU A 177 10.98 16.44 -22.62
C LEU A 177 12.05 16.20 -21.57
N LYS A 178 12.05 15.02 -20.96
CA LYS A 178 13.00 14.63 -19.92
C LYS A 178 13.39 13.16 -20.07
N PRO A 179 14.40 12.83 -20.89
CA PRO A 179 14.82 11.44 -21.15
C PRO A 179 15.32 10.69 -19.92
N ASP A 180 15.78 11.40 -18.89
CA ASP A 180 16.23 10.85 -17.60
C ASP A 180 15.11 10.77 -16.55
N TYR A 181 13.83 10.71 -16.97
CA TYR A 181 12.69 10.63 -16.07
C TYR A 181 12.31 9.16 -15.82
N ALA A 182 12.98 8.51 -14.85
CA ALA A 182 12.78 7.09 -14.52
C ALA A 182 11.32 6.71 -14.25
N GLU A 183 10.56 7.57 -13.55
CA GLU A 183 9.16 7.32 -13.23
C GLU A 183 8.25 7.35 -14.48
N ALA A 184 8.56 8.17 -15.49
CA ALA A 184 7.80 8.20 -16.73
C ALA A 184 8.04 6.92 -17.57
N HIS A 185 9.29 6.45 -17.65
CA HIS A 185 9.61 5.16 -18.27
C HIS A 185 8.92 4.01 -17.54
N TYR A 186 8.93 4.00 -16.21
CA TYR A 186 8.23 3.00 -15.40
C TYR A 186 6.71 3.02 -15.66
N ASN A 187 6.07 4.19 -15.65
CA ASN A 187 4.63 4.32 -15.87
C ASN A 187 4.23 3.89 -17.29
N LEU A 188 5.05 4.19 -18.30
CA LEU A 188 4.86 3.68 -19.67
C LEU A 188 4.96 2.14 -19.68
N GLY A 189 5.97 1.58 -19.02
CA GLY A 189 6.13 0.13 -18.88
C GLY A 189 4.91 -0.55 -18.25
N VAL A 190 4.35 0.05 -17.18
CA VAL A 190 3.12 -0.46 -16.55
C VAL A 190 1.93 -0.43 -17.51
N LEU A 191 1.75 0.68 -18.25
CA LEU A 191 0.68 0.78 -19.24
C LEU A 191 0.82 -0.30 -20.34
N LEU A 192 2.02 -0.47 -20.89
CA LEU A 192 2.31 -1.44 -21.94
C LEU A 192 2.12 -2.88 -21.46
N GLN A 193 2.48 -3.17 -20.21
CA GLN A 193 2.26 -4.48 -19.59
C GLN A 193 0.77 -4.79 -19.43
N GLU A 194 -0.06 -3.83 -19.03
CA GLU A 194 -1.51 -3.99 -18.94
C GLU A 194 -2.17 -4.22 -20.31
N GLU A 195 -1.58 -3.66 -21.38
CA GLU A 195 -1.97 -3.88 -22.79
C GLU A 195 -1.33 -5.15 -23.41
N GLU A 196 -0.70 -6.01 -22.59
CA GLU A 196 -0.02 -7.24 -23.02
C GLU A 196 1.14 -7.03 -24.01
N ARG A 197 1.64 -5.82 -24.17
CA ARG A 197 2.81 -5.43 -25.00
C ARG A 197 4.12 -5.66 -24.22
N LEU A 198 4.40 -6.92 -23.87
CA LEU A 198 5.41 -7.28 -22.87
C LEU A 198 6.83 -6.91 -23.25
N ASP A 199 7.22 -7.00 -24.52
CA ASP A 199 8.60 -6.66 -24.98
C ASP A 199 8.85 -5.14 -24.91
N GLU A 200 7.85 -4.34 -25.21
CA GLU A 200 7.92 -2.88 -25.10
C GLU A 200 7.89 -2.46 -23.62
N ALA A 201 7.11 -3.15 -22.79
CA ALA A 201 7.09 -2.94 -21.34
C ALA A 201 8.47 -3.25 -20.72
N GLU A 202 9.09 -4.39 -21.08
CA GLU A 202 10.44 -4.74 -20.62
C GLU A 202 11.45 -3.66 -21.03
N THR A 203 11.38 -3.16 -22.27
CA THR A 203 12.24 -2.08 -22.75
C THR A 203 12.09 -0.83 -21.90
N SER A 204 10.86 -0.44 -21.59
CA SER A 204 10.56 0.73 -20.75
C SER A 204 11.09 0.55 -19.31
N TYR A 205 10.95 -0.65 -18.73
CA TYR A 205 11.54 -0.95 -17.41
C TYR A 205 13.07 -0.96 -17.46
N ASN A 206 13.69 -1.43 -18.55
CA ASN A 206 15.14 -1.38 -18.72
C ASN A 206 15.64 0.06 -18.68
N HIS A 207 14.96 1.00 -19.35
CA HIS A 207 15.30 2.42 -19.28
C HIS A 207 15.13 2.99 -17.87
N ALA A 208 14.01 2.68 -17.20
CA ALA A 208 13.79 3.12 -15.82
C ALA A 208 14.90 2.63 -14.88
N LEU A 209 15.31 1.36 -15.02
CA LEU A 209 16.35 0.73 -14.21
C LEU A 209 17.78 1.18 -14.57
N ALA A 210 18.03 1.54 -15.81
CA ALA A 210 19.30 2.17 -16.20
C ALA A 210 19.49 3.53 -15.52
N LEU A 211 18.40 4.29 -15.35
CA LEU A 211 18.39 5.58 -14.67
C LEU A 211 18.36 5.43 -13.14
N LYS A 212 17.65 4.43 -12.62
CA LYS A 212 17.47 4.16 -11.19
C LYS A 212 17.57 2.66 -10.93
N PRO A 213 18.79 2.11 -10.76
CA PRO A 213 19.01 0.66 -10.61
C PRO A 213 18.29 0.03 -9.42
N ASP A 214 17.92 0.83 -8.44
CA ASP A 214 17.25 0.40 -7.21
C ASP A 214 15.72 0.65 -7.23
N PHE A 215 15.13 0.87 -8.40
CA PHE A 215 13.69 1.08 -8.55
C PHE A 215 12.93 -0.24 -8.36
N THR A 216 12.58 -0.55 -7.11
CA THR A 216 12.01 -1.84 -6.70
C THR A 216 10.77 -2.22 -7.50
N ASP A 217 9.84 -1.28 -7.76
CA ASP A 217 8.62 -1.57 -8.52
C ASP A 217 8.93 -1.95 -9.97
N ALA A 218 9.91 -1.29 -10.59
CA ALA A 218 10.36 -1.63 -11.95
C ALA A 218 11.06 -3.00 -12.01
N LEU A 219 11.88 -3.33 -11.00
CA LEU A 219 12.49 -4.66 -10.85
C LEU A 219 11.42 -5.74 -10.72
N GLN A 220 10.40 -5.54 -9.87
CA GLN A 220 9.32 -6.52 -9.67
C GLN A 220 8.51 -6.75 -10.94
N ASN A 221 8.13 -5.67 -11.65
CA ASN A 221 7.35 -5.80 -12.87
C ASN A 221 8.17 -6.45 -14.00
N ARG A 222 9.45 -6.09 -14.15
CA ARG A 222 10.35 -6.74 -15.12
C ARG A 222 10.58 -8.22 -14.76
N TRP A 223 10.78 -8.53 -13.48
CA TRP A 223 10.87 -9.91 -13.00
C TRP A 223 9.63 -10.71 -13.40
N MET A 224 8.41 -10.17 -13.23
CA MET A 224 7.17 -10.87 -13.61
C MET A 224 7.14 -11.19 -15.12
N ILE A 225 7.56 -10.26 -15.98
CA ILE A 225 7.66 -10.49 -17.43
C ILE A 225 8.68 -11.61 -17.72
N LEU A 226 9.90 -11.46 -17.24
CA LEU A 226 11.00 -12.40 -17.46
C LEU A 226 10.65 -13.81 -16.93
N PHE A 227 10.00 -13.88 -15.77
CA PHE A 227 9.56 -15.14 -15.18
C PHE A 227 8.48 -15.82 -16.03
N SER A 228 7.49 -15.06 -16.51
CA SER A 228 6.42 -15.58 -17.41
C SER A 228 6.99 -16.10 -18.74
N GLN A 229 8.04 -15.45 -19.26
CA GLN A 229 8.76 -15.85 -20.45
C GLN A 229 9.80 -16.95 -20.20
N LYS A 230 9.90 -17.49 -18.97
CA LYS A 230 10.86 -18.53 -18.54
C LYS A 230 12.33 -18.11 -18.68
N ARG A 231 12.61 -16.82 -18.70
CA ARG A 231 13.97 -16.25 -18.74
C ARG A 231 14.55 -16.15 -17.32
N TYR A 232 14.57 -17.28 -16.61
CA TYR A 232 14.81 -17.35 -15.17
C TYR A 232 16.20 -16.86 -14.72
N GLU A 233 17.25 -17.09 -15.53
CA GLU A 233 18.61 -16.61 -15.17
C GLU A 233 18.72 -15.08 -15.16
N ILE A 234 17.96 -14.40 -16.02
CA ILE A 234 17.90 -12.94 -16.00
C ILE A 234 16.97 -12.47 -14.87
N ALA A 235 15.82 -13.13 -14.70
CA ALA A 235 14.89 -12.85 -13.61
C ALA A 235 15.55 -12.99 -12.23
N LEU A 236 16.50 -13.94 -12.06
CA LEU A 236 17.20 -14.12 -10.78
C LEU A 236 18.02 -12.88 -10.39
N LYS A 237 18.61 -12.17 -11.34
CA LYS A 237 19.34 -10.93 -11.07
C LYS A 237 18.44 -9.84 -10.50
N ASP A 238 17.22 -9.68 -11.05
CA ASP A 238 16.24 -8.76 -10.50
C ASP A 238 15.73 -9.20 -9.13
N ALA A 239 15.47 -10.50 -9.00
CA ALA A 239 15.04 -11.10 -7.73
C ALA A 239 16.06 -10.88 -6.61
N ASP A 240 17.36 -11.05 -6.87
CA ASP A 240 18.44 -10.80 -5.91
C ASP A 240 18.47 -9.33 -5.46
N LEU A 241 18.24 -8.38 -6.37
CA LEU A 241 18.17 -6.97 -6.03
C LEU A 241 16.90 -6.63 -5.21
N ILE A 242 15.78 -7.27 -5.50
CA ILE A 242 14.52 -7.10 -4.76
C ILE A 242 14.68 -7.66 -3.34
N THR A 243 15.22 -8.87 -3.20
CA THR A 243 15.36 -9.57 -1.93
C THR A 243 16.36 -8.87 -1.01
N SER A 244 17.44 -8.29 -1.54
CA SER A 244 18.41 -7.51 -0.75
C SER A 244 17.81 -6.32 -0.02
N LYS A 245 16.59 -5.89 -0.42
CA LYS A 245 15.81 -4.81 0.21
C LYS A 245 14.74 -5.32 1.18
N GLY A 246 14.76 -6.61 1.54
CA GLY A 246 13.81 -7.21 2.48
C GLY A 246 12.44 -7.55 1.88
N ASN A 247 12.29 -7.53 0.55
CA ASN A 247 11.01 -7.75 -0.13
C ASN A 247 10.93 -9.13 -0.78
N ARG A 248 10.15 -10.04 -0.16
CA ARG A 248 9.55 -11.25 -0.78
C ARG A 248 10.55 -12.37 -1.19
N ALA A 249 10.00 -13.55 -1.46
CA ALA A 249 10.75 -14.76 -1.84
C ALA A 249 11.03 -14.87 -3.35
N PHE A 250 11.24 -13.77 -4.07
CA PHE A 250 11.41 -13.79 -5.54
C PHE A 250 12.63 -14.59 -5.99
N ASP A 251 13.72 -14.50 -5.28
CA ASP A 251 14.96 -15.26 -5.54
C ASP A 251 14.75 -16.76 -5.32
N LEU A 252 14.09 -17.15 -4.22
CA LEU A 252 13.78 -18.54 -3.90
C LEU A 252 12.83 -19.14 -4.95
N ILE A 253 11.81 -18.40 -5.36
CA ILE A 253 10.86 -18.81 -6.41
C ILE A 253 11.58 -19.01 -7.73
N THR A 254 12.49 -18.10 -8.08
CA THR A 254 13.25 -18.19 -9.33
C THR A 254 14.24 -19.35 -9.31
N LEU A 255 14.91 -19.59 -8.19
CA LEU A 255 15.77 -20.76 -8.00
C LEU A 255 15.01 -22.08 -8.10
N TYR A 256 13.78 -22.12 -7.59
CA TYR A 256 12.92 -23.30 -7.74
C TYR A 256 12.59 -23.57 -9.21
N ALA A 257 12.24 -22.51 -9.97
CA ALA A 257 12.00 -22.64 -11.40
C ALA A 257 13.26 -23.08 -12.19
N LEU A 258 14.45 -22.76 -11.68
CA LEU A 258 15.76 -23.23 -12.22
C LEU A 258 16.16 -24.63 -11.75
N GLY A 259 15.44 -25.24 -10.80
CA GLY A 259 15.79 -26.55 -10.22
C GLY A 259 17.03 -26.51 -9.28
N ARG A 260 17.39 -25.33 -8.76
CA ARG A 260 18.60 -25.11 -7.94
C ARG A 260 18.30 -25.30 -6.44
N THR A 261 17.84 -26.51 -6.07
CA THR A 261 17.31 -26.85 -4.74
C THR A 261 18.31 -26.61 -3.60
N ASP A 262 19.59 -26.97 -3.77
CA ASP A 262 20.61 -26.79 -2.72
C ASP A 262 20.81 -25.32 -2.40
N GLU A 263 20.77 -24.45 -3.40
CA GLU A 263 20.89 -23.00 -3.21
C GLU A 263 19.67 -22.43 -2.48
N ILE A 264 18.47 -22.94 -2.74
CA ILE A 264 17.26 -22.58 -2.01
C ILE A 264 17.45 -22.82 -0.50
N TYR A 265 17.87 -24.03 -0.11
CA TYR A 265 18.08 -24.37 1.30
C TYR A 265 19.12 -23.47 1.96
N LYS A 266 20.23 -23.18 1.29
CA LYS A 266 21.27 -22.27 1.78
C LYS A 266 20.74 -20.84 1.97
N ARG A 267 19.95 -20.33 1.02
CA ARG A 267 19.37 -18.98 1.12
C ARG A 267 18.32 -18.92 2.23
N ILE A 268 17.46 -19.92 2.35
CA ILE A 268 16.48 -20.01 3.44
C ILE A 268 17.16 -20.02 4.80
N GLU A 269 18.25 -20.78 4.98
CA GLU A 269 19.03 -20.77 6.22
C GLU A 269 19.60 -19.38 6.53
N THR A 270 20.16 -18.70 5.53
CA THR A 270 20.67 -17.33 5.68
C THR A 270 19.56 -16.37 6.06
N GLN A 271 18.41 -16.42 5.38
CA GLN A 271 17.27 -15.54 5.63
C GLN A 271 16.64 -15.79 7.01
N SER A 272 16.56 -17.04 7.46
CA SER A 272 16.02 -17.37 8.79
C SER A 272 16.76 -16.68 9.94
N ASN A 273 18.04 -16.36 9.75
CA ASN A 273 18.87 -15.65 10.71
C ASN A 273 18.69 -14.12 10.67
N ILE A 274 18.21 -13.58 9.53
CA ILE A 274 18.05 -12.13 9.31
C ILE A 274 16.62 -11.71 9.66
N ASP A 275 15.64 -12.41 9.11
CA ASP A 275 14.21 -12.16 9.27
C ASP A 275 13.44 -13.48 9.37
N SER A 276 13.10 -13.86 10.58
CA SER A 276 12.36 -15.10 10.86
C SER A 276 10.85 -14.96 10.76
N GLU A 277 10.32 -13.80 10.34
CA GLU A 277 8.90 -13.46 10.36
C GLU A 277 8.36 -13.09 8.98
N ASN A 278 9.16 -13.14 7.94
CA ASN A 278 8.73 -12.86 6.57
C ASN A 278 7.78 -13.95 6.05
N LEU A 279 6.54 -13.59 5.80
CA LEU A 279 5.48 -14.56 5.47
C LEU A 279 5.57 -15.09 4.04
N ASP A 280 6.12 -14.33 3.10
CA ASP A 280 6.37 -14.82 1.74
C ASP A 280 7.43 -15.94 1.77
N ILE A 281 8.50 -15.76 2.58
CA ILE A 281 9.52 -16.78 2.78
C ILE A 281 8.95 -17.97 3.55
N ALA A 282 8.13 -17.74 4.58
CA ALA A 282 7.46 -18.79 5.35
C ALA A 282 6.59 -19.69 4.46
N ALA A 283 5.77 -19.07 3.60
CA ALA A 283 4.91 -19.78 2.66
C ALA A 283 5.73 -20.63 1.67
N PHE A 284 6.79 -20.04 1.12
CA PHE A 284 7.66 -20.77 0.18
C PHE A 284 8.46 -21.88 0.87
N ALA A 285 8.98 -21.63 2.09
CA ALA A 285 9.74 -22.61 2.86
C ALA A 285 8.90 -23.84 3.22
N ALA A 286 7.62 -23.64 3.60
CA ALA A 286 6.68 -24.74 3.83
C ALA A 286 6.39 -25.53 2.53
N PHE A 287 6.24 -24.85 1.41
CA PHE A 287 6.04 -25.47 0.11
C PHE A 287 7.25 -26.34 -0.31
N VAL A 288 8.47 -25.79 -0.25
CA VAL A 288 9.67 -26.52 -0.68
C VAL A 288 9.98 -27.67 0.26
N ALA A 289 9.76 -27.51 1.58
CA ALA A 289 9.95 -28.60 2.55
C ALA A 289 9.05 -29.79 2.24
N GLU A 290 7.79 -29.52 1.89
CA GLU A 290 6.83 -30.57 1.53
C GLU A 290 7.16 -31.19 0.16
N SER A 291 7.53 -30.38 -0.84
CA SER A 291 7.85 -30.86 -2.20
C SER A 291 9.08 -31.77 -2.21
N GLU A 292 10.12 -31.40 -1.47
CA GLU A 292 11.38 -32.13 -1.40
C GLU A 292 11.41 -33.18 -0.27
N LYS A 293 10.34 -33.26 0.55
CA LYS A 293 10.28 -34.11 1.76
C LYS A 293 11.47 -33.91 2.70
N LYS A 294 11.94 -32.67 2.80
CA LYS A 294 13.09 -32.27 3.61
C LYS A 294 12.77 -30.95 4.33
N PRO A 295 12.87 -30.89 5.65
CA PRO A 295 12.61 -29.67 6.41
C PRO A 295 13.57 -28.55 6.05
N THR A 296 13.10 -27.29 6.11
CA THR A 296 13.92 -26.09 5.97
C THR A 296 14.30 -25.52 7.33
N ALA A 297 15.28 -24.64 7.37
CA ALA A 297 15.68 -23.92 8.58
C ALA A 297 14.66 -22.83 8.99
N TYR A 298 13.69 -22.49 8.13
CA TYR A 298 12.73 -21.41 8.38
C TYR A 298 11.59 -21.90 9.26
N ASN A 299 11.66 -21.64 10.56
CA ASN A 299 10.75 -22.17 11.57
C ASN A 299 9.60 -21.19 11.92
N PHE A 300 9.11 -20.38 10.99
CA PHE A 300 7.94 -19.53 11.28
C PHE A 300 6.70 -20.40 11.53
N CYS A 301 6.25 -21.10 10.50
CA CYS A 301 5.11 -22.02 10.55
C CYS A 301 5.34 -23.14 9.51
N PRO A 302 6.19 -24.15 9.84
CA PRO A 302 6.63 -25.14 8.85
C PRO A 302 5.51 -26.02 8.29
N ASN A 303 4.45 -26.25 9.06
CA ASN A 303 3.27 -27.01 8.68
C ASN A 303 2.00 -26.16 8.82
N PRO A 304 1.79 -25.13 8.00
CA PRO A 304 0.71 -24.17 8.21
C PRO A 304 -0.70 -24.78 8.09
N MET A 305 -0.85 -25.92 7.42
CA MET A 305 -2.13 -26.64 7.31
C MET A 305 -2.62 -27.18 8.66
N ASP A 306 -1.72 -27.55 9.57
CA ASP A 306 -2.05 -28.12 10.89
C ASP A 306 -2.65 -27.04 11.82
N PHE A 307 -2.49 -25.78 11.48
CA PHE A 307 -2.99 -24.63 12.23
C PHE A 307 -4.32 -24.08 11.70
N ILE A 308 -4.97 -24.78 10.78
CA ILE A 308 -6.34 -24.42 10.38
C ILE A 308 -7.28 -24.76 11.54
N HIS A 309 -8.11 -23.80 11.93
CA HIS A 309 -9.10 -23.95 12.99
C HIS A 309 -10.44 -23.42 12.55
N ILE A 310 -11.49 -24.17 12.84
CA ILE A 310 -12.86 -23.85 12.46
C ILE A 310 -13.69 -23.82 13.74
N SER A 311 -14.46 -22.75 13.91
CA SER A 311 -15.47 -22.57 14.94
C SER A 311 -16.74 -21.98 14.35
N ASN A 312 -17.75 -21.71 15.18
CA ASN A 312 -18.99 -21.11 14.69
C ASN A 312 -19.50 -20.06 15.70
N ILE A 313 -20.03 -18.96 15.22
CA ILE A 313 -20.54 -17.86 16.01
C ILE A 313 -21.68 -18.27 16.96
N SER A 314 -22.38 -19.37 16.66
CA SER A 314 -23.46 -19.92 17.48
C SER A 314 -22.98 -20.41 18.86
N SER A 315 -21.67 -20.68 19.02
CA SER A 315 -21.08 -20.99 20.33
C SER A 315 -21.04 -19.80 21.28
N HIS A 316 -21.20 -18.58 20.76
CA HIS A 316 -21.13 -17.31 21.51
C HIS A 316 -22.48 -16.60 21.64
N ILE A 317 -23.45 -16.92 20.77
CA ILE A 317 -24.73 -16.21 20.68
C ILE A 317 -25.88 -17.22 20.43
N GLU A 318 -26.85 -17.23 21.36
CA GLU A 318 -28.03 -18.12 21.24
C GLU A 318 -28.84 -17.84 19.97
N ASN A 319 -29.08 -16.55 19.62
CA ASN A 319 -29.80 -16.14 18.42
C ASN A 319 -28.82 -15.70 17.30
N SER A 320 -27.88 -16.58 16.93
CA SER A 320 -26.84 -16.27 15.94
C SER A 320 -27.40 -15.82 14.58
N SER A 321 -28.51 -16.41 14.12
CA SER A 321 -29.14 -16.05 12.83
C SER A 321 -29.68 -14.62 12.81
N GLU A 322 -30.30 -14.16 13.91
CA GLU A 322 -30.77 -12.78 14.03
C GLU A 322 -29.60 -11.81 14.07
N PHE A 323 -28.60 -12.10 14.89
CA PHE A 323 -27.39 -11.29 14.99
C PHE A 323 -26.65 -11.16 13.65
N ILE A 324 -26.50 -12.25 12.90
CA ILE A 324 -25.90 -12.26 11.55
C ILE A 324 -26.70 -11.37 10.59
N THR A 325 -28.03 -11.46 10.62
CA THR A 325 -28.90 -10.63 9.79
C THR A 325 -28.72 -9.14 10.10
N GLU A 326 -28.63 -8.80 11.36
CA GLU A 326 -28.38 -7.43 11.80
C GLU A 326 -26.99 -6.92 11.38
N VAL A 327 -25.93 -7.75 11.50
CA VAL A 327 -24.58 -7.42 11.05
C VAL A 327 -24.58 -7.18 9.53
N ILE A 328 -25.23 -8.04 8.74
CA ILE A 328 -25.37 -7.83 7.28
C ILE A 328 -26.08 -6.49 6.99
N GLY A 329 -27.12 -6.15 7.74
CA GLY A 329 -27.82 -4.87 7.60
C GLY A 329 -26.90 -3.66 7.81
N GLU A 330 -25.98 -3.72 8.76
CA GLU A 330 -24.98 -2.66 8.97
C GLU A 330 -23.91 -2.62 7.87
N LEU A 331 -23.41 -3.79 7.45
CA LEU A 331 -22.42 -3.91 6.38
C LEU A 331 -22.90 -3.35 5.04
N ASN A 332 -24.20 -3.47 4.75
CA ASN A 332 -24.81 -2.92 3.53
C ASN A 332 -24.73 -1.38 3.46
N ASN A 333 -24.55 -0.70 4.57
CA ASN A 333 -24.36 0.76 4.61
C ASN A 333 -22.89 1.19 4.46
N ILE A 334 -21.94 0.24 4.43
CA ILE A 334 -20.52 0.53 4.27
C ILE A 334 -20.17 0.59 2.79
N LYS A 335 -19.47 1.66 2.40
CA LYS A 335 -19.02 1.84 1.02
C LYS A 335 -18.05 0.72 0.61
N THR A 336 -18.37 0.06 -0.49
CA THR A 336 -17.54 -0.98 -1.10
C THR A 336 -17.18 -0.60 -2.54
N ILE A 337 -16.13 -1.22 -3.08
CA ILE A 337 -15.60 -0.99 -4.42
C ILE A 337 -15.69 -2.31 -5.19
N TRP A 338 -16.16 -2.24 -6.44
CA TRP A 338 -16.20 -3.39 -7.36
C TRP A 338 -14.81 -3.70 -7.89
N GLU A 339 -14.37 -4.95 -7.76
CA GLU A 339 -13.09 -5.46 -8.30
C GLU A 339 -11.92 -4.46 -8.20
N PRO A 340 -11.59 -3.94 -7.00
CA PRO A 340 -10.59 -2.89 -6.91
C PRO A 340 -9.22 -3.39 -7.39
N HIS A 341 -8.54 -2.55 -8.15
CA HIS A 341 -7.21 -2.84 -8.67
C HIS A 341 -6.22 -3.25 -7.56
N GLY A 342 -5.42 -4.27 -7.81
CA GLY A 342 -4.43 -4.79 -6.85
C GLY A 342 -5.03 -5.61 -5.69
N ARG A 343 -6.33 -5.99 -5.76
CA ARG A 343 -6.98 -6.93 -4.84
C ARG A 343 -7.17 -8.29 -5.49
N THR A 344 -7.32 -9.29 -4.66
CA THR A 344 -7.55 -10.69 -5.06
C THR A 344 -8.99 -10.99 -5.44
N THR A 345 -9.94 -10.11 -5.05
CA THR A 345 -11.37 -10.25 -5.30
C THR A 345 -11.71 -10.06 -6.77
N ARG A 346 -12.47 -11.01 -7.33
CA ARG A 346 -13.00 -11.00 -8.69
C ARG A 346 -14.51 -11.20 -8.65
N LYS A 347 -15.25 -10.47 -9.51
CA LYS A 347 -16.73 -10.43 -9.56
C LYS A 347 -17.33 -10.21 -8.16
N GLY A 348 -16.80 -9.21 -7.45
CA GLY A 348 -17.23 -8.90 -6.09
C GLY A 348 -16.89 -7.49 -5.64
N PHE A 349 -17.50 -7.11 -4.55
CA PHE A 349 -17.28 -5.86 -3.86
C PHE A 349 -16.43 -6.09 -2.61
N VAL A 350 -15.55 -5.15 -2.29
CA VAL A 350 -14.77 -5.14 -1.04
C VAL A 350 -14.67 -3.73 -0.50
N THR A 351 -14.59 -3.56 0.81
CA THR A 351 -14.34 -2.25 1.44
C THR A 351 -13.00 -1.68 1.01
N ASP A 352 -12.89 -0.34 0.98
CA ASP A 352 -11.62 0.35 0.70
C ASP A 352 -10.52 -0.16 1.64
N LYS A 353 -9.30 -0.33 1.11
CA LYS A 353 -8.16 -0.84 1.90
C LYS A 353 -7.70 0.07 3.03
N LYS A 354 -8.09 1.35 3.01
CA LYS A 354 -7.84 2.31 4.08
C LYS A 354 -8.89 2.26 5.19
N PHE A 355 -9.94 1.50 4.99
CA PHE A 355 -11.03 1.37 5.94
C PHE A 355 -10.86 0.09 6.77
N ASN A 356 -10.72 0.24 8.08
CA ASN A 356 -10.75 -0.89 9.02
C ASN A 356 -12.15 -1.03 9.63
N LEU A 357 -12.79 -2.15 9.38
CA LEU A 357 -14.15 -2.45 9.85
C LEU A 357 -14.29 -2.36 11.38
N PHE A 358 -13.22 -2.60 12.12
CA PHE A 358 -13.20 -2.66 13.58
C PHE A 358 -12.70 -1.38 14.25
N GLU A 359 -12.45 -0.32 13.48
CA GLU A 359 -12.16 1.02 14.00
C GLU A 359 -13.43 1.87 14.06
N ASN A 360 -13.71 2.47 15.22
CA ASN A 360 -14.90 3.31 15.44
C ASN A 360 -16.21 2.64 14.98
N CYS A 361 -16.31 1.33 15.19
CA CYS A 361 -17.41 0.53 14.69
C CYS A 361 -18.67 0.65 15.57
N SER A 362 -19.83 0.25 15.03
CA SER A 362 -21.11 0.15 15.72
C SER A 362 -21.08 -0.86 16.89
N VAL A 363 -22.11 -0.83 17.71
CA VAL A 363 -22.27 -1.78 18.85
C VAL A 363 -22.27 -3.24 18.35
N LYS A 364 -22.88 -3.54 17.20
CA LYS A 364 -22.96 -4.89 16.63
C LYS A 364 -21.62 -5.36 16.06
N LEU A 365 -20.93 -4.49 15.34
CA LEU A 365 -19.58 -4.78 14.84
C LEU A 365 -18.57 -4.86 16.00
N ALA A 366 -18.74 -4.09 17.08
CA ALA A 366 -17.93 -4.22 18.29
C ALA A 366 -18.17 -5.57 18.97
N LYS A 367 -19.43 -6.05 19.02
CA LYS A 367 -19.76 -7.38 19.54
C LYS A 367 -19.15 -8.49 18.66
N LEU A 368 -19.22 -8.37 17.33
CA LEU A 368 -18.56 -9.29 16.40
C LEU A 368 -17.05 -9.31 16.62
N LYS A 369 -16.42 -8.14 16.78
CA LYS A 369 -15.00 -8.01 17.14
C LYS A 369 -14.68 -8.74 18.45
N GLY A 370 -15.53 -8.60 19.47
CA GLY A 370 -15.38 -9.30 20.76
C GLY A 370 -15.34 -10.83 20.59
N ILE A 371 -16.27 -11.39 19.82
CA ILE A 371 -16.32 -12.83 19.50
C ILE A 371 -15.03 -13.27 18.78
N ILE A 372 -14.55 -12.49 17.80
CA ILE A 372 -13.29 -12.79 17.12
C ILE A 372 -12.12 -12.79 18.11
N CYS A 373 -12.07 -11.85 19.04
CA CYS A 373 -11.02 -11.79 20.07
C CYS A 373 -11.06 -13.01 21.01
N ASP A 374 -12.25 -13.45 21.42
CA ASP A 374 -12.41 -14.64 22.25
C ASP A 374 -11.95 -15.92 21.51
N GLU A 375 -12.30 -16.05 20.24
CA GLU A 375 -11.86 -17.16 19.39
C GLU A 375 -10.35 -17.12 19.12
N ILE A 376 -9.74 -15.95 18.97
CA ILE A 376 -8.26 -15.80 18.84
C ILE A 376 -7.57 -16.27 20.12
N ASN A 377 -8.12 -15.94 21.29
CA ASN A 377 -7.59 -16.42 22.56
C ASN A 377 -7.73 -17.95 22.68
N ALA A 378 -8.87 -18.50 22.29
CA ALA A 378 -9.11 -19.95 22.26
C ALA A 378 -8.14 -20.66 21.27
N TYR A 379 -7.93 -20.06 20.11
CA TYR A 379 -6.95 -20.52 19.11
C TYR A 379 -5.55 -20.58 19.71
N TYR A 380 -5.07 -19.50 20.34
CA TYR A 380 -3.77 -19.49 20.99
C TYR A 380 -3.62 -20.57 22.06
N LEU A 381 -4.63 -20.72 22.93
CA LEU A 381 -4.63 -21.75 23.99
C LEU A 381 -4.56 -23.17 23.40
N LYS A 382 -5.22 -23.42 22.27
CA LYS A 382 -5.16 -24.70 21.57
C LYS A 382 -3.75 -25.04 21.09
N PHE A 383 -3.03 -24.07 20.54
CA PHE A 383 -1.73 -24.26 19.90
C PHE A 383 -0.53 -23.82 20.75
N GLN A 384 -0.71 -23.32 21.97
CA GLN A 384 0.36 -22.71 22.79
C GLN A 384 1.57 -23.63 23.08
N LYS A 385 1.43 -24.95 22.91
CA LYS A 385 2.52 -25.91 23.11
C LYS A 385 3.40 -26.09 21.86
N GLU A 386 3.01 -25.55 20.74
CA GLU A 386 3.77 -25.63 19.51
C GLU A 386 5.06 -24.81 19.59
N THR A 387 6.10 -25.31 18.92
CA THR A 387 7.47 -24.76 19.06
C THR A 387 7.89 -23.81 17.94
N CYS A 388 7.06 -23.63 16.92
CA CYS A 388 7.32 -22.73 15.81
C CYS A 388 7.22 -21.25 16.22
N SER A 389 7.89 -20.36 15.46
CA SER A 389 7.91 -18.92 15.77
C SER A 389 6.53 -18.26 15.69
N PHE A 390 5.63 -18.79 14.86
CA PHE A 390 4.23 -18.35 14.75
C PHE A 390 3.52 -18.38 16.11
N ILE A 391 3.76 -19.39 16.95
CA ILE A 391 3.17 -19.48 18.28
C ILE A 391 4.04 -18.84 19.35
N LYS A 392 5.38 -19.05 19.32
CA LYS A 392 6.29 -18.50 20.33
C LYS A 392 6.35 -16.97 20.35
N LYS A 393 6.13 -16.33 19.21
CA LYS A 393 6.13 -14.88 19.06
C LYS A 393 4.72 -14.33 18.83
N TRP A 394 3.71 -14.97 19.43
CA TRP A 394 2.33 -14.53 19.34
C TRP A 394 2.19 -13.07 19.74
N PRO A 395 1.42 -12.24 19.00
CA PRO A 395 1.23 -10.82 19.33
C PRO A 395 0.74 -10.62 20.77
N SER A 396 1.35 -9.68 21.48
CA SER A 396 1.04 -9.41 22.88
C SER A 396 -0.32 -8.74 23.08
N GLU A 397 -0.80 -8.05 22.05
CA GLU A 397 -2.10 -7.37 21.99
C GLU A 397 -2.86 -7.78 20.74
N ILE A 398 -4.17 -7.91 20.86
CA ILE A 398 -5.05 -8.20 19.74
C ILE A 398 -5.40 -6.89 19.02
N PHE A 399 -4.71 -6.60 17.92
CA PHE A 399 -5.10 -5.56 16.99
C PHE A 399 -5.62 -6.19 15.69
N LEU A 400 -6.89 -5.92 15.36
CA LEU A 400 -7.55 -6.48 14.18
C LEU A 400 -7.68 -5.45 13.07
N ASN A 401 -7.27 -5.87 11.89
CA ASN A 401 -7.64 -5.20 10.65
C ASN A 401 -8.73 -6.03 9.94
N GLY A 402 -9.91 -5.46 9.76
CA GLY A 402 -11.05 -6.17 9.19
C GLY A 402 -11.64 -5.49 7.98
N TRP A 403 -12.15 -6.29 7.05
CA TRP A 403 -12.81 -5.82 5.83
C TRP A 403 -13.97 -6.72 5.44
N HIS A 404 -14.92 -6.15 4.73
CA HIS A 404 -16.13 -6.81 4.25
C HIS A 404 -16.01 -7.13 2.76
N VAL A 405 -16.44 -8.34 2.37
CA VAL A 405 -16.43 -8.80 0.97
C VAL A 405 -17.80 -9.36 0.60
N VAL A 406 -18.30 -8.95 -0.56
CA VAL A 406 -19.51 -9.49 -1.19
C VAL A 406 -19.14 -10.06 -2.54
N LEU A 407 -19.18 -11.38 -2.70
CA LEU A 407 -18.97 -12.04 -3.99
C LEU A 407 -20.30 -12.25 -4.68
N LYS A 408 -20.34 -11.90 -5.96
CA LYS A 408 -21.47 -12.13 -6.87
C LYS A 408 -21.30 -13.44 -7.63
N LYS A 409 -22.27 -13.83 -8.45
CA LYS A 409 -22.20 -14.99 -9.35
C LYS A 409 -20.84 -15.12 -10.04
N GLN A 410 -20.23 -16.30 -9.98
CA GLN A 410 -18.85 -16.56 -10.42
C GLN A 410 -17.78 -15.74 -9.69
N GLY A 411 -18.12 -15.11 -8.56
CA GLY A 411 -17.17 -14.37 -7.73
C GLY A 411 -16.21 -15.28 -6.98
N TYR A 412 -14.95 -14.81 -6.84
CA TYR A 412 -13.91 -15.54 -6.11
C TYR A 412 -12.79 -14.62 -5.65
N ASN A 413 -11.99 -15.10 -4.72
CA ASN A 413 -10.67 -14.54 -4.44
C ASN A 413 -9.62 -15.46 -5.06
N THR A 414 -8.65 -14.89 -5.77
CA THR A 414 -7.50 -15.64 -6.29
C THR A 414 -6.64 -16.18 -5.15
N ALA A 415 -5.82 -17.20 -5.40
CA ALA A 415 -4.90 -17.73 -4.39
C ALA A 415 -3.90 -16.66 -3.91
N HIS A 416 -3.83 -16.44 -2.59
CA HIS A 416 -2.99 -15.43 -1.97
C HIS A 416 -2.70 -15.75 -0.50
N ILE A 417 -1.75 -15.01 0.06
CA ILE A 417 -1.44 -14.93 1.49
C ILE A 417 -1.67 -13.49 1.98
N HIS A 418 -1.62 -13.28 3.29
CA HIS A 418 -1.73 -11.94 3.90
C HIS A 418 -0.38 -11.52 4.50
N PRO A 419 0.53 -10.92 3.72
CA PRO A 419 1.92 -10.71 4.13
C PRO A 419 2.12 -9.74 5.30
N THR A 420 1.10 -9.00 5.68
CA THR A 420 1.10 -8.06 6.83
C THR A 420 0.33 -8.58 8.05
N GLY A 421 -0.39 -9.70 7.91
CA GLY A 421 -1.11 -10.35 9.00
C GLY A 421 -0.22 -11.34 9.76
N TRP A 422 -0.65 -11.74 10.94
CA TRP A 422 -0.07 -12.85 11.71
C TRP A 422 -0.96 -14.09 11.59
N LEU A 423 -2.20 -13.95 12.01
CA LEU A 423 -3.28 -14.91 11.86
C LEU A 423 -4.37 -14.26 11.02
N SER A 424 -4.83 -14.97 10.00
CA SER A 424 -5.97 -14.55 9.18
C SER A 424 -7.23 -15.31 9.54
N GLY A 425 -8.38 -14.66 9.35
CA GLY A 425 -9.65 -15.33 9.55
C GLY A 425 -10.77 -14.80 8.65
N VAL A 426 -11.78 -15.65 8.48
CA VAL A 426 -12.97 -15.36 7.68
C VAL A 426 -14.22 -15.78 8.43
N ILE A 427 -15.21 -14.89 8.54
CA ILE A 427 -16.55 -15.20 9.06
C ILE A 427 -17.52 -15.25 7.89
N TYR A 428 -18.32 -16.31 7.84
CA TYR A 428 -19.31 -16.54 6.79
C TYR A 428 -20.69 -16.08 7.24
N LEU A 429 -21.09 -14.89 6.80
CA LEU A 429 -22.39 -14.31 7.16
C LEU A 429 -23.52 -14.77 6.22
N LYS A 430 -23.18 -15.00 4.95
CA LYS A 430 -24.08 -15.56 3.96
C LYS A 430 -23.28 -16.47 3.02
N VAL A 431 -23.70 -17.70 2.91
CA VAL A 431 -23.09 -18.71 2.03
C VAL A 431 -23.97 -18.97 0.79
N VAL A 432 -23.36 -19.53 -0.22
CA VAL A 432 -24.06 -19.93 -1.47
C VAL A 432 -24.38 -21.41 -1.43
N PRO A 433 -25.55 -21.84 -1.97
CA PRO A 433 -25.81 -23.26 -2.18
C PRO A 433 -24.75 -23.83 -3.14
N ALA A 434 -24.12 -24.93 -2.77
CA ALA A 434 -23.24 -25.66 -3.68
C ALA A 434 -24.09 -26.50 -4.63
N LEU A 435 -24.28 -26.01 -5.86
CA LEU A 435 -24.97 -26.77 -6.93
C LEU A 435 -24.04 -27.81 -7.53
N GLU A 436 -22.75 -27.50 -7.60
CA GLU A 436 -21.70 -28.43 -7.97
C GLU A 436 -20.72 -28.63 -6.80
N LYS A 437 -19.85 -29.64 -6.92
CA LYS A 437 -18.90 -29.96 -5.84
C LYS A 437 -17.99 -28.79 -5.51
N ASN A 438 -17.97 -28.38 -4.25
CA ASN A 438 -17.11 -27.36 -3.66
C ASN A 438 -17.38 -25.91 -4.12
N GLU A 439 -18.47 -25.59 -4.82
CA GLU A 439 -18.81 -24.20 -5.14
C GLU A 439 -18.92 -23.34 -3.88
N GLY A 440 -18.29 -22.16 -3.90
CA GLY A 440 -18.25 -21.23 -2.79
C GLY A 440 -17.40 -21.67 -1.60
N ALA A 441 -16.72 -22.81 -1.68
CA ALA A 441 -15.80 -23.28 -0.65
C ALA A 441 -14.51 -22.43 -0.57
N ILE A 442 -13.81 -22.55 0.55
CA ILE A 442 -12.43 -22.07 0.70
C ILE A 442 -11.47 -23.23 0.49
N GLU A 443 -10.46 -23.03 -0.33
CA GLU A 443 -9.39 -23.98 -0.56
C GLU A 443 -8.09 -23.43 0.00
N PHE A 444 -7.39 -24.24 0.78
CA PHE A 444 -6.05 -23.99 1.30
C PHE A 444 -5.04 -24.87 0.57
N SER A 445 -3.87 -24.34 0.27
CA SER A 445 -2.80 -25.06 -0.41
C SER A 445 -1.43 -24.51 -0.07
N LEU A 446 -0.39 -25.32 -0.21
CA LEU A 446 0.99 -24.85 -0.17
C LEU A 446 1.46 -24.30 -1.52
N ASN A 447 0.70 -24.51 -2.61
CA ASN A 447 1.01 -23.97 -3.93
C ASN A 447 0.80 -22.44 -3.95
N GLY A 448 1.80 -21.70 -4.41
CA GLY A 448 1.71 -20.27 -4.65
C GLY A 448 1.41 -19.94 -6.11
N GLN A 449 1.31 -18.64 -6.41
CA GLN A 449 1.03 -18.14 -7.76
C GLN A 449 2.12 -18.55 -8.77
N TYR A 450 3.39 -18.55 -8.35
CA TYR A 450 4.55 -18.75 -9.22
C TYR A 450 5.26 -20.09 -9.00
N TYR A 451 4.78 -20.93 -8.08
CA TYR A 451 5.34 -22.24 -7.79
C TYR A 451 4.22 -23.22 -7.46
N GLN A 452 4.28 -24.38 -8.07
CA GLN A 452 3.25 -25.39 -7.94
C GLN A 452 3.87 -26.79 -8.00
N HIS A 453 3.34 -27.68 -7.18
CA HIS A 453 3.68 -29.09 -7.23
C HIS A 453 2.41 -29.93 -7.23
N LYS A 454 2.29 -30.89 -8.18
CA LYS A 454 1.06 -31.69 -8.40
C LYS A 454 0.61 -32.50 -7.18
N LYS A 455 1.57 -32.87 -6.30
CA LYS A 455 1.30 -33.64 -5.09
C LYS A 455 1.25 -32.77 -3.83
N SER A 456 1.28 -31.46 -3.98
CA SER A 456 1.17 -30.55 -2.83
C SER A 456 -0.16 -30.76 -2.12
N PRO A 457 -0.16 -30.86 -0.78
CA PRO A 457 -1.40 -31.02 -0.03
C PRO A 457 -2.32 -29.82 -0.23
N TYR A 458 -3.62 -30.08 -0.22
CA TYR A 458 -4.65 -29.06 -0.21
C TYR A 458 -5.78 -29.49 0.73
N PHE A 459 -6.50 -28.52 1.27
CA PHE A 459 -7.67 -28.73 2.10
C PHE A 459 -8.81 -27.84 1.61
N ILE A 460 -9.98 -28.44 1.36
CA ILE A 460 -11.18 -27.71 0.94
C ILE A 460 -12.20 -27.78 2.07
N PHE A 461 -12.68 -26.63 2.49
CA PHE A 461 -13.72 -26.49 3.50
C PHE A 461 -14.96 -25.84 2.86
N GLN A 462 -16.12 -26.52 2.97
CA GLN A 462 -17.42 -25.98 2.58
C GLN A 462 -18.05 -25.29 3.78
N PRO A 463 -18.10 -23.94 3.80
CA PRO A 463 -18.57 -23.22 4.98
C PRO A 463 -20.09 -23.22 5.12
N GLU A 464 -20.55 -23.17 6.35
CA GLU A 464 -21.93 -22.89 6.74
C GLU A 464 -22.06 -21.44 7.29
N VAL A 465 -23.31 -20.95 7.41
CA VAL A 465 -23.56 -19.62 7.98
C VAL A 465 -23.13 -19.59 9.42
N GLY A 466 -22.34 -18.58 9.76
CA GLY A 466 -21.79 -18.40 11.10
C GLY A 466 -20.41 -19.03 11.31
N ASP A 467 -19.90 -19.82 10.38
CA ASP A 467 -18.57 -20.39 10.52
C ASP A 467 -17.49 -19.31 10.56
N ILE A 468 -16.49 -19.54 11.43
CA ILE A 468 -15.27 -18.75 11.56
C ILE A 468 -14.10 -19.66 11.26
N VAL A 469 -13.32 -19.32 10.25
CA VAL A 469 -12.15 -20.11 9.85
C VAL A 469 -10.90 -19.31 10.11
N PHE A 470 -9.96 -19.88 10.88
CA PHE A 470 -8.66 -19.28 11.21
C PHE A 470 -7.55 -20.07 10.54
N PHE A 471 -6.51 -19.36 10.11
CA PHE A 471 -5.33 -19.96 9.48
C PHE A 471 -4.13 -19.01 9.55
N PRO A 472 -2.88 -19.52 9.56
CA PRO A 472 -1.68 -18.68 9.50
C PRO A 472 -1.71 -17.80 8.26
N SER A 473 -1.39 -16.51 8.41
CA SER A 473 -1.42 -15.56 7.29
C SER A 473 -0.46 -15.90 6.14
N SER A 474 0.52 -16.78 6.41
CA SER A 474 1.43 -17.36 5.40
C SER A 474 0.82 -18.50 4.58
N LEU A 475 -0.38 -18.99 4.90
CA LEU A 475 -1.01 -20.10 4.18
C LEU A 475 -1.80 -19.58 2.96
N PHE A 476 -1.48 -20.09 1.77
CA PHE A 476 -2.23 -19.75 0.57
C PHE A 476 -3.67 -20.28 0.66
N HIS A 477 -4.59 -19.42 0.30
CA HIS A 477 -6.01 -19.73 0.25
C HIS A 477 -6.70 -19.01 -0.90
N ARG A 478 -7.81 -19.59 -1.37
CA ARG A 478 -8.67 -19.01 -2.41
C ARG A 478 -10.13 -19.37 -2.18
N THR A 479 -11.03 -18.63 -2.83
CA THR A 479 -12.45 -19.01 -2.92
C THR A 479 -12.67 -19.75 -4.23
N ILE A 480 -13.37 -20.90 -4.18
CA ILE A 480 -13.82 -21.61 -5.38
C ILE A 480 -15.02 -20.85 -5.97
N PRO A 481 -15.01 -20.48 -7.26
CA PRO A 481 -16.14 -19.79 -7.90
C PRO A 481 -17.45 -20.58 -7.78
N PHE A 482 -18.59 -19.88 -7.83
CA PHE A 482 -19.92 -20.48 -7.74
C PHE A 482 -20.87 -19.92 -8.82
N THR A 483 -21.88 -20.69 -9.20
CA THR A 483 -22.76 -20.40 -10.34
C THR A 483 -24.12 -19.83 -9.95
N THR A 484 -24.48 -19.87 -8.68
CA THR A 484 -25.74 -19.34 -8.16
C THR A 484 -25.81 -17.81 -8.20
N ASP A 485 -27.01 -17.25 -8.32
CA ASP A 485 -27.25 -15.79 -8.23
C ASP A 485 -27.28 -15.26 -6.78
N THR A 486 -27.08 -16.14 -5.79
CA THR A 486 -27.02 -15.76 -4.37
C THR A 486 -25.69 -15.10 -4.05
N ASP A 487 -25.71 -13.95 -3.39
CA ASP A 487 -24.49 -13.30 -2.90
C ASP A 487 -23.85 -14.09 -1.77
N ARG A 488 -22.52 -14.21 -1.80
CA ARG A 488 -21.71 -14.71 -0.67
C ARG A 488 -21.17 -13.50 0.09
N ILE A 489 -21.49 -13.41 1.38
CA ILE A 489 -21.11 -12.27 2.25
C ILE A 489 -20.20 -12.77 3.35
N ILE A 490 -19.02 -12.18 3.47
CA ILE A 490 -18.04 -12.52 4.49
C ILE A 490 -17.46 -11.25 5.15
N VAL A 491 -16.98 -11.42 6.37
CA VAL A 491 -16.02 -10.53 7.02
C VAL A 491 -14.70 -11.25 7.09
N SER A 492 -13.68 -10.69 6.48
CA SER A 492 -12.29 -11.16 6.59
C SER A 492 -11.54 -10.25 7.57
N PHE A 493 -10.56 -10.82 8.25
CA PHE A 493 -9.75 -10.07 9.20
C PHE A 493 -8.36 -10.67 9.36
N ASP A 494 -7.40 -9.81 9.76
CA ASP A 494 -6.05 -10.20 10.15
C ASP A 494 -5.77 -9.74 11.58
N LEU A 495 -5.16 -10.60 12.38
CA LEU A 495 -4.43 -10.22 13.57
C LEU A 495 -3.10 -9.60 13.14
N ILE A 496 -2.85 -8.36 13.51
CA ILE A 496 -1.66 -7.61 13.12
C ILE A 496 -0.56 -7.80 14.17
N PRO A 497 0.69 -8.13 13.78
CA PRO A 497 1.79 -8.29 14.72
C PRO A 497 2.20 -6.96 15.35
N ASP A 498 2.81 -7.02 16.55
CA ASP A 498 3.24 -5.84 17.32
C ASP A 498 4.24 -4.97 16.54
N THR A 499 5.06 -5.57 15.68
CA THR A 499 6.06 -4.89 14.85
C THR A 499 5.46 -4.04 13.72
N ALA A 500 4.21 -4.25 13.35
CA ALA A 500 3.53 -3.55 12.26
C ALA A 500 2.68 -2.34 12.73
N LYS A 501 2.75 -2.00 14.03
CA LYS A 501 1.95 -0.91 14.63
C LYS A 501 2.56 0.49 14.48
N HIS A 502 3.70 0.64 13.76
CA HIS A 502 4.45 1.90 13.66
C HIS A 502 4.55 2.45 12.25
#